data_ebfd2a75fbe9f5d92a065ed7d4e0a1e6
#
_entry.id   ebfd2a75fbe9f5d92a065ed7d4e0a1e6
#
_cell.length_a   1.000
_cell.length_b   1.000
_cell.length_c   1.000
_cell.angle_alpha   90.00
_cell.angle_beta   90.00
_cell.angle_gamma   90.00
#
_symmetry.space_group_name_H-M   'P 1'
#
loop_
_entity.id
_entity.type
_entity.pdbx_description
1 polymer ?
#
loop_
_entity_poly.entity_id
_entity_poly.type
_entity_poly.pdbx_seq_one_letter_code
_entity_poly.pdbx_strand_id
1 'polypeptide(L)'
;MFDNEYISSLKRFISSVEIVSRKNKLQVYDNVDIIYILEKREDEFFISLKERGVVSEYCKIRNKELAQLYFAIFVKRGFTDFEFPLMTLINDIEDIEILKEYLTREQLDDFYSVDSRTKGKINFSTKLNKIYFIDASDNEYNLFYLPNRIFQTFYVSIVKLKTIKEWMIQLNGDNGLVDEYEATLLGYSSEGL
;
A
#
# COMPACT_ATOMS: atom_id res chain seq x y z
N MET A 1 -23.84 -3.56 9.41
CA MET A 1 -24.11 -4.30 8.17
C MET A 1 -23.44 -3.52 7.04
N PHE A 2 -22.69 -4.18 6.17
CA PHE A 2 -22.14 -3.55 4.99
C PHE A 2 -23.26 -3.36 3.97
N ASP A 3 -23.37 -2.17 3.38
CA ASP A 3 -24.41 -1.86 2.43
C ASP A 3 -24.12 -2.43 1.02
N ASN A 4 -25.18 -2.60 0.25
CA ASN A 4 -25.06 -3.17 -1.10
C ASN A 4 -24.31 -2.25 -2.06
N GLU A 5 -24.33 -0.94 -1.80
CA GLU A 5 -23.65 0.06 -2.63
C GLU A 5 -22.13 -0.12 -2.49
N TYR A 6 -21.65 -0.21 -1.24
CA TYR A 6 -20.23 -0.49 -1.00
C TYR A 6 -19.79 -1.82 -1.62
N ILE A 7 -20.57 -2.89 -1.43
CA ILE A 7 -20.24 -4.22 -2.01
C ILE A 7 -20.15 -4.15 -3.53
N SER A 8 -21.08 -3.43 -4.17
CA SER A 8 -21.09 -3.25 -5.63
C SER A 8 -19.90 -2.43 -6.12
N SER A 9 -19.53 -1.37 -5.38
CA SER A 9 -18.36 -0.54 -5.67
C SER A 9 -17.06 -1.33 -5.49
N LEU A 10 -16.96 -2.12 -4.43
CA LEU A 10 -15.83 -3.00 -4.16
C LEU A 10 -15.64 -4.04 -5.28
N LYS A 11 -16.72 -4.70 -5.72
CA LYS A 11 -16.69 -5.63 -6.85
C LYS A 11 -16.19 -4.99 -8.13
N ARG A 12 -16.62 -3.77 -8.42
CA ARG A 12 -16.20 -3.01 -9.60
C ARG A 12 -14.73 -2.62 -9.53
N PHE A 13 -14.27 -2.23 -8.35
CA PHE A 13 -12.90 -1.78 -8.11
C PHE A 13 -11.87 -2.92 -8.18
N ILE A 14 -12.21 -4.10 -7.61
CA ILE A 14 -11.27 -5.22 -7.54
C ILE A 14 -11.34 -6.08 -8.81
N SER A 15 -12.50 -6.17 -9.45
CA SER A 15 -12.84 -7.05 -10.59
C SER A 15 -12.85 -8.56 -10.24
N SER A 16 -13.82 -9.28 -10.78
CA SER A 16 -13.90 -10.76 -10.84
C SER A 16 -13.61 -11.55 -9.55
N VAL A 17 -14.06 -11.05 -8.39
CA VAL A 17 -13.85 -11.72 -7.09
C VAL A 17 -15.16 -12.20 -6.47
N GLU A 18 -15.08 -13.27 -5.71
CA GLU A 18 -16.18 -13.71 -4.86
C GLU A 18 -16.20 -12.87 -3.58
N ILE A 19 -17.34 -12.24 -3.30
CA ILE A 19 -17.57 -11.47 -2.07
C ILE A 19 -18.75 -12.08 -1.31
N VAL A 20 -18.49 -12.47 -0.06
CA VAL A 20 -19.50 -12.98 0.86
C VAL A 20 -19.69 -11.97 2.00
N SER A 21 -20.92 -11.44 2.12
CA SER A 21 -21.29 -10.55 3.22
C SER A 21 -22.18 -11.29 4.21
N ARG A 22 -21.77 -11.28 5.46
CA ARG A 22 -22.54 -11.79 6.59
C ARG A 22 -22.64 -10.70 7.62
N LYS A 23 -23.74 -10.63 8.34
CA LYS A 23 -24.09 -9.72 9.45
C LYS A 23 -23.10 -8.56 9.77
N ASN A 24 -21.92 -8.87 10.27
CA ASN A 24 -20.86 -7.93 10.65
C ASN A 24 -19.51 -8.21 9.95
N LYS A 25 -19.49 -9.09 8.94
CA LYS A 25 -18.29 -9.58 8.29
C LYS A 25 -18.42 -9.56 6.78
N LEU A 26 -17.41 -8.99 6.12
CA LEU A 26 -17.24 -9.04 4.67
C LEU A 26 -15.99 -9.85 4.36
N GLN A 27 -16.09 -10.78 3.43
CA GLN A 27 -15.00 -11.66 3.02
C GLN A 27 -14.84 -11.57 1.50
N VAL A 28 -13.61 -11.39 1.07
CA VAL A 28 -13.23 -11.44 -0.37
C VAL A 28 -12.28 -12.61 -0.55
N TYR A 29 -12.63 -13.48 -1.47
CA TYR A 29 -11.88 -14.69 -1.75
C TYR A 29 -11.01 -14.49 -2.99
N ASP A 30 -9.70 -14.65 -2.82
CA ASP A 30 -8.79 -14.82 -3.96
C ASP A 30 -8.85 -16.26 -4.47
N ASN A 31 -8.69 -17.19 -3.53
CA ASN A 31 -8.80 -18.63 -3.75
C ASN A 31 -9.23 -19.30 -2.44
N VAL A 32 -9.19 -20.62 -2.39
CA VAL A 32 -9.60 -21.39 -1.20
C VAL A 32 -8.73 -21.07 0.02
N ASP A 33 -7.47 -20.72 -0.20
CA ASP A 33 -6.47 -20.55 0.86
C ASP A 33 -6.31 -19.11 1.32
N ILE A 34 -6.68 -18.12 0.51
CA ILE A 34 -6.50 -16.69 0.79
C ILE A 34 -7.84 -15.98 0.87
N ILE A 35 -8.16 -15.43 2.04
CA ILE A 35 -9.42 -14.72 2.30
C ILE A 35 -9.10 -13.41 3.00
N TYR A 36 -9.47 -12.30 2.35
CA TYR A 36 -9.43 -10.97 2.95
C TYR A 36 -10.70 -10.74 3.76
N ILE A 37 -10.57 -10.19 4.95
CA ILE A 37 -11.67 -10.08 5.91
C ILE A 37 -11.75 -8.65 6.44
N LEU A 38 -12.94 -8.04 6.33
CA LEU A 38 -13.31 -6.84 7.06
C LEU A 38 -14.42 -7.22 8.04
N GLU A 39 -14.17 -7.09 9.33
CA GLU A 39 -15.11 -7.47 10.39
C GLU A 39 -15.37 -6.33 11.34
N LYS A 40 -16.65 -6.03 11.61
CA LYS A 40 -17.04 -5.13 12.67
C LYS A 40 -17.16 -5.91 13.98
N ARG A 41 -16.40 -5.51 15.00
CA ARG A 41 -16.48 -5.99 16.39
C ARG A 41 -16.71 -4.77 17.26
N GLU A 42 -17.83 -4.73 17.97
CA GLU A 42 -18.24 -3.57 18.76
C GLU A 42 -18.25 -2.28 17.92
N ASP A 43 -17.42 -1.30 18.25
CA ASP A 43 -17.30 -0.01 17.55
C ASP A 43 -16.06 0.10 16.65
N GLU A 44 -15.35 -1.00 16.42
CA GLU A 44 -14.14 -1.05 15.60
C GLU A 44 -14.30 -2.00 14.41
N PHE A 45 -13.58 -1.69 13.34
CA PHE A 45 -13.45 -2.52 12.14
C PHE A 45 -12.05 -3.12 12.09
N PHE A 46 -11.98 -4.42 11.94
CA PHE A 46 -10.74 -5.18 11.85
C PHE A 46 -10.51 -5.65 10.42
N ILE A 47 -9.32 -5.35 9.91
CA ILE A 47 -8.86 -5.84 8.60
C ILE A 47 -7.88 -6.96 8.83
N SER A 48 -8.19 -8.12 8.27
CA SER A 48 -7.41 -9.34 8.47
C SER A 48 -7.24 -10.10 7.16
N LEU A 49 -6.20 -10.89 7.08
CA LEU A 49 -5.96 -11.87 6.03
C LEU A 49 -5.98 -13.27 6.66
N LYS A 50 -6.74 -14.16 6.07
CA LYS A 50 -6.66 -15.59 6.37
C LYS A 50 -5.89 -16.27 5.24
N GLU A 51 -4.76 -16.87 5.58
CA GLU A 51 -3.93 -17.63 4.66
C GLU A 51 -3.68 -19.03 5.24
N ARG A 52 -4.00 -20.07 4.46
CA ARG A 52 -3.84 -21.49 4.85
C ARG A 52 -4.39 -21.81 6.24
N GLY A 53 -5.53 -21.21 6.57
CA GLY A 53 -6.20 -21.41 7.86
C GLY A 53 -5.75 -20.49 8.99
N VAL A 54 -4.62 -19.80 8.86
CA VAL A 54 -4.10 -18.83 9.85
C VAL A 54 -4.69 -17.44 9.57
N VAL A 55 -5.18 -16.77 10.61
CA VAL A 55 -5.70 -15.40 10.50
C VAL A 55 -4.68 -14.44 11.08
N SER A 56 -4.23 -13.49 10.27
CA SER A 56 -3.36 -12.38 10.66
C SER A 56 -4.17 -11.09 10.61
N GLU A 57 -4.22 -10.37 11.73
CA GLU A 57 -4.88 -9.07 11.84
C GLU A 57 -3.86 -7.97 11.48
N TYR A 58 -4.21 -7.11 10.52
CA TYR A 58 -3.31 -6.08 9.99
C TYR A 58 -3.54 -4.71 10.63
N CYS A 59 -4.80 -4.32 10.77
CA CYS A 59 -5.14 -3.06 11.44
C CYS A 59 -6.56 -3.06 11.96
N LYS A 60 -6.84 -2.10 12.86
CA LYS A 60 -8.17 -1.79 13.37
C LYS A 60 -8.48 -0.31 13.16
N ILE A 61 -9.69 0.01 12.74
CA ILE A 61 -10.12 1.35 12.36
C ILE A 61 -11.52 1.60 12.94
N ARG A 62 -11.73 2.73 13.59
CA ARG A 62 -13.05 3.08 14.16
C ARG A 62 -14.01 3.65 13.11
N ASN A 63 -13.51 4.46 12.21
CA ASN A 63 -14.33 5.08 11.17
C ASN A 63 -14.69 4.05 10.09
N LYS A 64 -15.99 3.85 9.84
CA LYS A 64 -16.50 2.86 8.88
C LYS A 64 -16.04 3.14 7.45
N GLU A 65 -16.13 4.39 7.01
CA GLU A 65 -15.81 4.78 5.63
C GLU A 65 -14.31 4.60 5.36
N LEU A 66 -13.51 5.00 6.34
CA LEU A 66 -12.07 4.78 6.30
C LEU A 66 -11.73 3.28 6.27
N ALA A 67 -12.35 2.48 7.13
CA ALA A 67 -12.13 1.03 7.14
C ALA A 67 -12.52 0.36 5.82
N GLN A 68 -13.60 0.82 5.20
CA GLN A 68 -14.05 0.34 3.89
C GLN A 68 -13.07 0.73 2.77
N LEU A 69 -12.57 1.97 2.78
CA LEU A 69 -11.55 2.45 1.84
C LEU A 69 -10.27 1.61 1.96
N TYR A 70 -9.78 1.45 3.19
CA TYR A 70 -8.58 0.68 3.49
C TYR A 70 -8.70 -0.77 3.06
N PHE A 71 -9.81 -1.38 3.39
CA PHE A 71 -10.08 -2.75 2.99
C PHE A 71 -10.08 -2.92 1.47
N ALA A 72 -10.70 -1.99 0.75
CA ALA A 72 -10.71 -2.02 -0.72
C ALA A 72 -9.30 -1.98 -1.31
N ILE A 73 -8.44 -1.07 -0.83
CA ILE A 73 -7.06 -0.94 -1.29
C ILE A 73 -6.23 -2.17 -0.88
N PHE A 74 -6.38 -2.64 0.36
CA PHE A 74 -5.67 -3.81 0.87
C PHE A 74 -5.96 -5.05 0.01
N VAL A 75 -7.22 -5.28 -0.33
CA VAL A 75 -7.63 -6.35 -1.23
C VAL A 75 -7.08 -6.12 -2.64
N LYS A 76 -7.30 -4.93 -3.22
CA LYS A 76 -6.82 -4.59 -4.57
C LYS A 76 -5.32 -4.83 -4.72
N ARG A 77 -4.54 -4.45 -3.70
CA ARG A 77 -3.10 -4.69 -3.67
C ARG A 77 -2.75 -6.18 -3.78
N GLY A 78 -3.49 -7.04 -3.11
CA GLY A 78 -3.27 -8.50 -3.15
C GLY A 78 -3.60 -9.13 -4.50
N PHE A 79 -4.51 -8.52 -5.27
CA PHE A 79 -4.91 -8.98 -6.61
C PHE A 79 -4.15 -8.29 -7.75
N THR A 80 -3.22 -7.39 -7.45
CA THR A 80 -2.53 -6.61 -8.48
C THR A 80 -1.10 -7.10 -8.67
N ASP A 81 -0.81 -7.52 -9.88
CA ASP A 81 0.57 -7.68 -10.35
C ASP A 81 1.10 -6.30 -10.74
N PHE A 82 1.94 -5.73 -9.88
CA PHE A 82 2.54 -4.43 -10.16
C PHE A 82 3.51 -4.50 -11.32
N GLU A 83 3.36 -3.61 -12.27
CA GLU A 83 4.29 -3.47 -13.40
C GLU A 83 5.42 -2.50 -13.05
N PHE A 84 6.64 -2.87 -13.41
CA PHE A 84 7.85 -2.10 -13.17
C PHE A 84 8.63 -1.91 -14.48
N PRO A 85 8.17 -1.01 -15.37
CA PRO A 85 8.72 -0.90 -16.75
C PRO A 85 10.21 -0.54 -16.79
N LEU A 86 10.73 0.19 -15.81
CA LEU A 86 12.15 0.56 -15.76
C LEU A 86 13.04 -0.48 -15.07
N MET A 87 12.52 -1.61 -14.60
CA MET A 87 13.29 -2.54 -13.76
C MET A 87 14.57 -3.02 -14.46
N THR A 88 14.50 -3.34 -15.75
CA THR A 88 15.67 -3.79 -16.52
C THR A 88 16.74 -2.71 -16.63
N LEU A 89 16.33 -1.46 -16.83
CA LEU A 89 17.27 -0.33 -16.95
C LEU A 89 17.92 -0.02 -15.60
N ILE A 90 17.13 -0.08 -14.50
CA ILE A 90 17.61 0.25 -13.16
C ILE A 90 18.63 -0.76 -12.63
N ASN A 91 18.62 -1.99 -13.14
CA ASN A 91 19.61 -3.00 -12.74
C ASN A 91 21.06 -2.57 -13.00
N ASP A 92 21.28 -1.73 -14.00
CA ASP A 92 22.60 -1.28 -14.45
C ASP A 92 22.95 0.14 -13.96
N ILE A 93 22.07 0.77 -13.15
CA ILE A 93 22.29 2.12 -12.62
C ILE A 93 23.05 2.02 -11.28
N GLU A 94 24.16 2.75 -11.21
CA GLU A 94 24.99 2.89 -10.00
C GLU A 94 24.97 4.33 -9.43
N ASP A 95 24.34 5.28 -10.14
CA ASP A 95 24.30 6.70 -9.77
C ASP A 95 22.87 7.16 -9.55
N ILE A 96 22.63 7.78 -8.39
CA ILE A 96 21.32 8.31 -8.01
C ILE A 96 20.84 9.44 -8.93
N GLU A 97 21.73 10.25 -9.48
CA GLU A 97 21.35 11.34 -10.38
C GLU A 97 20.83 10.77 -11.72
N ILE A 98 21.44 9.71 -12.24
CA ILE A 98 20.93 9.00 -13.42
C ILE A 98 19.55 8.40 -13.13
N LEU A 99 19.37 7.77 -11.95
CA LEU A 99 18.08 7.24 -11.55
C LEU A 99 17.00 8.34 -11.50
N LYS A 100 17.32 9.49 -10.92
CA LYS A 100 16.39 10.65 -10.86
C LYS A 100 15.93 11.10 -12.25
N GLU A 101 16.79 11.11 -13.25
CA GLU A 101 16.40 11.45 -14.62
C GLU A 101 15.34 10.48 -15.16
N TYR A 102 15.48 9.18 -14.91
CA TYR A 102 14.47 8.19 -15.29
C TYR A 102 13.16 8.37 -14.52
N LEU A 103 13.24 8.59 -13.19
CA LEU A 103 12.07 8.81 -12.36
C LEU A 103 11.27 10.06 -12.79
N THR A 104 11.97 11.14 -13.15
CA THR A 104 11.35 12.36 -13.68
C THR A 104 10.65 12.13 -15.01
N ARG A 105 11.24 11.37 -15.93
CA ARG A 105 10.60 11.00 -17.21
C ARG A 105 9.29 10.21 -17.01
N GLU A 106 9.23 9.39 -15.97
CA GLU A 106 8.04 8.62 -15.58
C GLU A 106 7.07 9.41 -14.67
N GLN A 107 7.33 10.71 -14.46
CA GLN A 107 6.49 11.59 -13.63
C GLN A 107 6.32 11.07 -12.19
N LEU A 108 7.43 10.65 -11.57
CA LEU A 108 7.46 10.06 -10.24
C LEU A 108 7.97 11.03 -9.15
N ASP A 109 8.29 12.29 -9.48
CA ASP A 109 8.92 13.27 -8.57
C ASP A 109 8.10 13.56 -7.32
N ASP A 110 6.78 13.44 -7.40
CA ASP A 110 5.88 13.68 -6.27
C ASP A 110 5.90 12.57 -5.23
N PHE A 111 6.49 11.42 -5.55
CA PHE A 111 6.42 10.21 -4.71
C PHE A 111 7.72 9.88 -4.00
N TYR A 112 8.81 10.61 -4.27
CA TYR A 112 10.09 10.38 -3.61
C TYR A 112 10.80 11.67 -3.18
N SER A 113 11.83 11.51 -2.35
CA SER A 113 12.81 12.55 -2.09
C SER A 113 14.21 11.95 -1.87
N VAL A 114 15.25 12.72 -2.20
CA VAL A 114 16.66 12.34 -2.01
C VAL A 114 17.31 13.37 -1.08
N ASP A 115 18.01 12.87 -0.04
CA ASP A 115 18.70 13.66 0.99
C ASP A 115 17.84 14.71 1.71
N SER A 116 16.53 14.58 1.63
CA SER A 116 15.59 15.35 2.41
C SER A 116 14.57 14.42 3.08
N ARG A 117 14.13 14.80 4.29
CA ARG A 117 13.17 14.01 5.07
C ARG A 117 11.76 14.51 4.79
N THR A 118 11.04 13.85 3.87
CA THR A 118 9.73 14.28 3.40
C THR A 118 8.64 13.27 3.76
N LYS A 119 7.59 13.75 4.45
CA LYS A 119 6.41 12.92 4.79
C LYS A 119 5.62 12.53 3.55
N GLY A 120 5.02 11.33 3.59
CA GLY A 120 4.20 10.80 2.50
C GLY A 120 4.98 10.46 1.23
N LYS A 121 6.31 10.39 1.31
CA LYS A 121 7.21 10.04 0.20
C LYS A 121 8.15 8.90 0.58
N ILE A 122 8.64 8.20 -0.43
CA ILE A 122 9.78 7.29 -0.28
C ILE A 122 11.04 8.12 -0.26
N ASN A 123 11.79 8.06 0.82
CA ASN A 123 13.00 8.84 1.02
C ASN A 123 14.24 7.98 0.79
N PHE A 124 15.24 8.55 0.14
CA PHE A 124 16.57 7.97 -0.01
C PHE A 124 17.61 8.89 0.60
N SER A 125 18.42 8.37 1.53
CA SER A 125 19.58 9.09 2.06
C SER A 125 20.84 8.53 1.42
N THR A 126 21.53 9.34 0.62
CA THR A 126 22.81 8.98 0.00
C THR A 126 23.89 8.79 1.05
N LYS A 127 23.91 9.67 2.08
CA LYS A 127 24.87 9.62 3.20
C LYS A 127 24.78 8.36 4.03
N LEU A 128 23.53 7.88 4.29
CA LEU A 128 23.28 6.70 5.12
C LEU A 128 23.11 5.44 4.27
N ASN A 129 23.07 5.57 2.94
CA ASN A 129 22.71 4.51 2.00
C ASN A 129 21.45 3.77 2.44
N LYS A 130 20.35 4.51 2.64
CA LYS A 130 19.14 4.04 3.32
C LYS A 130 17.90 4.48 2.58
N ILE A 131 16.92 3.57 2.46
CA ILE A 131 15.57 3.85 1.96
C ILE A 131 14.59 3.77 3.14
N TYR A 132 13.68 4.74 3.22
CA TYR A 132 12.66 4.75 4.26
C TYR A 132 11.40 5.50 3.82
N PHE A 133 10.28 5.17 4.42
CA PHE A 133 9.02 5.90 4.29
C PHE A 133 8.75 6.67 5.59
N ILE A 134 8.14 7.85 5.48
CA ILE A 134 7.69 8.64 6.63
C ILE A 134 6.20 8.87 6.48
N ASP A 135 5.41 8.42 7.45
CA ASP A 135 3.98 8.68 7.49
C ASP A 135 3.65 10.12 7.96
N ALA A 136 2.37 10.47 7.92
CA ALA A 136 1.91 11.80 8.35
C ALA A 136 2.17 12.06 9.84
N SER A 137 2.17 11.01 10.67
CA SER A 137 2.46 11.07 12.11
C SER A 137 3.94 11.17 12.43
N ASP A 138 4.80 11.25 11.39
CA ASP A 138 6.26 11.35 11.51
C ASP A 138 6.96 10.05 11.93
N ASN A 139 6.27 8.92 11.84
CA ASN A 139 6.90 7.62 12.04
C ASN A 139 7.72 7.25 10.82
N GLU A 140 8.91 6.69 11.07
CA GLU A 140 9.84 6.28 10.03
C GLU A 140 9.85 4.76 9.90
N TYR A 141 9.68 4.28 8.67
CA TYR A 141 9.67 2.87 8.31
C TYR A 141 10.84 2.56 7.39
N ASN A 142 11.82 1.83 7.89
CA ASN A 142 12.98 1.43 7.11
C ASN A 142 12.60 0.34 6.12
N LEU A 143 12.98 0.51 4.85
CA LEU A 143 12.76 -0.48 3.84
C LEU A 143 13.96 -1.42 3.76
N PHE A 144 13.69 -2.72 3.84
CA PHE A 144 14.73 -3.72 3.66
C PHE A 144 15.10 -3.86 2.18
N TYR A 145 16.39 -3.96 1.90
CA TYR A 145 16.91 -4.19 0.55
C TYR A 145 18.22 -5.00 0.61
N LEU A 146 18.52 -5.69 -0.50
CA LEU A 146 19.84 -6.26 -0.70
C LEU A 146 20.81 -5.14 -1.11
N PRO A 147 22.06 -5.10 -0.63
CA PRO A 147 22.99 -4.00 -0.90
C PRO A 147 23.18 -3.65 -2.38
N ASN A 148 23.15 -4.65 -3.27
CA ASN A 148 23.25 -4.49 -4.71
C ASN A 148 21.89 -4.20 -5.40
N ARG A 149 20.82 -3.98 -4.67
CA ARG A 149 19.45 -3.75 -5.19
C ARG A 149 18.78 -2.53 -4.58
N ILE A 150 19.56 -1.59 -4.05
CA ILE A 150 18.99 -0.43 -3.39
C ILE A 150 18.13 0.41 -4.34
N PHE A 151 18.60 0.67 -5.55
CA PHE A 151 17.87 1.47 -6.53
C PHE A 151 16.63 0.76 -7.07
N GLN A 152 16.69 -0.58 -7.25
CA GLN A 152 15.52 -1.36 -7.59
C GLN A 152 14.46 -1.28 -6.49
N THR A 153 14.86 -1.44 -5.22
CA THR A 153 13.94 -1.33 -4.08
C THR A 153 13.35 0.07 -3.97
N PHE A 154 14.16 1.10 -4.18
CA PHE A 154 13.71 2.48 -4.17
C PHE A 154 12.64 2.72 -5.26
N TYR A 155 12.92 2.33 -6.50
CA TYR A 155 11.99 2.44 -7.62
C TYR A 155 10.69 1.66 -7.39
N VAL A 156 10.77 0.39 -7.00
CA VAL A 156 9.61 -0.46 -6.69
C VAL A 156 8.71 0.19 -5.65
N SER A 157 9.32 0.74 -4.60
CA SER A 157 8.58 1.40 -3.52
C SER A 157 7.87 2.68 -3.98
N ILE A 158 8.51 3.47 -4.85
CA ILE A 158 7.94 4.67 -5.46
C ILE A 158 6.72 4.31 -6.33
N VAL A 159 6.85 3.31 -7.21
CA VAL A 159 5.76 2.87 -8.09
C VAL A 159 4.58 2.34 -7.27
N LYS A 160 4.83 1.54 -6.24
CA LYS A 160 3.79 1.07 -5.34
C LYS A 160 3.07 2.22 -4.62
N LEU A 161 3.83 3.19 -4.11
CA LEU A 161 3.26 4.37 -3.46
C LEU A 161 2.36 5.16 -4.42
N LYS A 162 2.85 5.46 -5.64
CA LYS A 162 2.07 6.13 -6.68
C LYS A 162 0.75 5.39 -6.94
N THR A 163 0.83 4.09 -7.23
CA THR A 163 -0.34 3.28 -7.56
C THR A 163 -1.37 3.26 -6.42
N ILE A 164 -0.93 3.12 -5.18
CA ILE A 164 -1.81 3.16 -4.01
C ILE A 164 -2.47 4.54 -3.88
N LYS A 165 -1.74 5.63 -4.06
CA LYS A 165 -2.31 6.99 -4.03
C LYS A 165 -3.34 7.22 -5.15
N GLU A 166 -3.08 6.73 -6.34
CA GLU A 166 -4.05 6.77 -7.45
C GLU A 166 -5.35 6.01 -7.12
N TRP A 167 -5.25 4.84 -6.50
CA TRP A 167 -6.43 4.09 -6.04
C TRP A 167 -7.21 4.82 -4.95
N MET A 168 -6.52 5.50 -4.05
CA MET A 168 -7.15 6.32 -3.02
C MET A 168 -7.96 7.46 -3.63
N ILE A 169 -7.36 8.19 -4.56
CA ILE A 169 -8.04 9.26 -5.30
C ILE A 169 -9.26 8.71 -6.05
N GLN A 170 -9.13 7.57 -6.70
CA GLN A 170 -10.22 6.92 -7.41
C GLN A 170 -11.41 6.56 -6.50
N LEU A 171 -11.14 6.13 -5.27
CA LEU A 171 -12.17 5.68 -4.33
C LEU A 171 -12.78 6.80 -3.49
N ASN A 172 -12.02 7.82 -3.15
CA ASN A 172 -12.41 8.82 -2.14
C ASN A 172 -12.20 10.29 -2.59
N GLY A 173 -11.74 10.52 -3.81
CA GLY A 173 -11.35 11.87 -4.23
C GLY A 173 -10.16 12.42 -3.45
N ASP A 174 -9.94 13.74 -3.53
CA ASP A 174 -8.80 14.44 -2.90
C ASP A 174 -8.85 14.53 -1.36
N ASN A 175 -9.76 13.83 -0.71
CA ASN A 175 -9.85 13.85 0.75
C ASN A 175 -8.73 12.99 1.34
N GLY A 176 -7.64 13.62 1.73
CA GLY A 176 -6.41 13.07 2.30
C GLY A 176 -6.53 12.25 3.60
N LEU A 177 -7.51 11.35 3.66
CA LEU A 177 -7.83 10.51 4.82
C LEU A 177 -6.86 9.35 5.06
N VAL A 178 -5.73 9.31 4.37
CA VAL A 178 -4.97 8.07 4.25
C VAL A 178 -3.64 8.10 4.95
N ASP A 179 -3.20 9.25 5.35
CA ASP A 179 -1.86 9.47 5.89
C ASP A 179 -1.50 8.56 7.07
N GLU A 180 -2.47 8.24 7.94
CA GLU A 180 -2.23 7.46 9.16
C GLU A 180 -1.92 5.97 8.90
N TYR A 181 -2.42 5.42 7.79
CA TYR A 181 -2.32 3.99 7.49
C TYR A 181 -1.57 3.68 6.18
N GLU A 182 -1.02 4.69 5.51
CA GLU A 182 -0.26 4.51 4.26
C GLU A 182 0.86 3.47 4.41
N ALA A 183 1.58 3.51 5.52
CA ALA A 183 2.64 2.55 5.79
C ALA A 183 2.13 1.10 5.78
N THR A 184 0.99 0.84 6.45
CA THR A 184 0.36 -0.49 6.47
C THR A 184 -0.09 -0.92 5.09
N LEU A 185 -0.67 0.00 4.29
CA LEU A 185 -1.07 -0.28 2.91
C LEU A 185 0.12 -0.56 1.99
N LEU A 186 1.25 0.07 2.23
CA LEU A 186 2.51 -0.21 1.54
C LEU A 186 3.14 -1.53 2.00
N GLY A 187 2.67 -2.09 3.11
CA GLY A 187 3.21 -3.30 3.72
C GLY A 187 4.40 -3.03 4.64
N TYR A 188 4.54 -1.81 5.12
CA TYR A 188 5.56 -1.45 6.11
C TYR A 188 4.97 -1.61 7.51
N SER A 189 5.68 -2.29 8.40
CA SER A 189 5.32 -2.41 9.80
C SER A 189 6.22 -1.54 10.67
N SER A 190 5.66 -0.99 11.76
CA SER A 190 6.42 -0.26 12.76
C SER A 190 7.23 -1.19 13.68
N GLU A 191 6.94 -2.48 13.65
CA GLU A 191 7.73 -3.47 14.37
C GLU A 191 8.98 -3.72 13.53
N GLY A 192 10.06 -3.09 13.96
CA GLY A 192 11.38 -3.30 13.38
C GLY A 192 11.77 -4.76 13.43
N LEU A 193 12.32 -5.23 12.33
CA LEU A 193 13.07 -6.47 12.22
C LEU A 193 14.22 -6.51 13.22
#